data_ff579b641d08ea67b6bfa6b8c44521bd
#
_entry.id   ff579b641d08ea67b6bfa6b8c44521bd
#
_cell.length_a   1.000
_cell.length_b   1.000
_cell.length_c   1.000
_cell.angle_alpha   90.00
_cell.angle_beta   90.00
_cell.angle_gamma   90.00
#
_symmetry.space_group_name_H-M   'P 1'
#
loop_
_entity.id
_entity.type
_entity.pdbx_description
1 polymer ?
#
loop_
_entity_poly.entity_id
_entity_poly.type
_entity_poly.pdbx_seq_one_letter_code
_entity_poly.pdbx_strand_id
1 'polypeptide(L)' 'MENYFKHESAYIDEDCTIGAGTKIWHFSHIMSNCVIGECCNIGQNVVVSPDVKLGRNV' A
#
# COMPACT_ATOMS: atom_id res chain seq x y z
N MET A 1 7.59 13.47 -1.91
CA MET A 1 6.13 13.69 -1.96
C MET A 1 5.43 12.43 -2.42
N GLU A 2 4.35 12.10 -1.75
CA GLU A 2 3.65 10.86 -2.03
C GLU A 2 2.68 11.06 -3.18
N ASN A 3 2.70 10.13 -4.13
CA ASN A 3 1.83 10.19 -5.29
C ASN A 3 0.84 9.05 -5.30
N TYR A 4 0.47 8.58 -4.14
CA TYR A 4 -0.51 7.52 -4.02
C TYR A 4 -1.67 7.99 -3.17
N PHE A 5 -2.80 7.29 -3.28
CA PHE A 5 -3.97 7.58 -2.48
C PHE A 5 -4.06 6.59 -1.32
N LYS A 6 -4.26 7.11 -0.14
CA LYS A 6 -4.48 6.28 1.04
C LYS A 6 -5.73 6.79 1.74
N HIS A 7 -6.73 5.93 1.90
CA HIS A 7 -7.91 6.31 2.67
C HIS A 7 -7.50 6.54 4.12
N GLU A 8 -8.18 7.47 4.78
CA GLU A 8 -7.77 7.86 6.13
C GLU A 8 -7.82 6.72 7.13
N SER A 9 -8.63 5.70 6.87
CA SER A 9 -8.70 4.53 7.75
C SER A 9 -7.64 3.49 7.46
N ALA A 10 -6.90 3.63 6.37
CA ALA A 10 -5.85 2.68 6.04
C ALA A 10 -4.59 3.01 6.85
N TYR A 11 -3.82 2.00 7.16
CA TYR A 11 -2.63 2.17 7.97
C TYR A 11 -1.42 1.60 7.26
N ILE A 12 -0.37 2.40 7.16
CA ILE A 12 0.87 1.99 6.52
C ILE A 12 1.99 2.12 7.55
N ASP A 13 2.65 1.00 7.83
CA ASP A 13 3.75 0.99 8.79
C ASP A 13 4.98 1.66 8.20
N GLU A 14 6.01 1.81 9.03
CA GLU A 14 7.23 2.47 8.62
C GLU A 14 7.98 1.66 7.57
N ASP A 15 8.86 2.36 6.85
CA ASP A 15 9.79 1.76 5.89
C ASP A 15 9.08 1.11 4.70
N CYS A 16 7.91 1.60 4.37
CA CYS A 16 7.20 1.13 3.17
C CYS A 16 7.43 2.08 2.01
N THR A 17 7.52 1.50 0.82
CA THR A 17 7.61 2.27 -0.42
C THR A 17 6.37 2.00 -1.24
N ILE A 18 5.65 3.05 -1.60
CA ILE A 18 4.41 2.93 -2.35
C ILE A 18 4.57 3.67 -3.67
N GLY A 19 4.36 2.96 -4.77
CA GLY A 19 4.51 3.56 -6.09
C GLY A 19 3.40 4.53 -6.43
N ALA A 20 3.66 5.35 -7.46
CA ALA A 20 2.71 6.36 -7.88
C ALA A 20 1.44 5.73 -8.43
N GLY A 21 0.30 6.39 -8.19
CA GLY A 21 -0.99 5.93 -8.70
C GLY A 21 -1.60 4.77 -7.96
N THR A 22 -0.93 4.27 -6.92
CA THR A 22 -1.47 3.18 -6.11
C THR A 22 -2.59 3.72 -5.22
N LYS A 23 -3.61 2.88 -5.02
CA LYS A 23 -4.75 3.25 -4.18
C LYS A 23 -4.90 2.24 -3.06
N ILE A 24 -5.00 2.74 -1.84
CA ILE A 24 -5.15 1.91 -0.65
C ILE A 24 -6.47 2.31 0.02
N TRP A 25 -7.38 1.36 0.10
CA TRP A 25 -8.75 1.65 0.51
C TRP A 25 -8.97 1.39 1.99
N HIS A 26 -10.22 1.28 2.40
CA HIS A 26 -10.66 1.29 3.81
C HIS A 26 -10.04 0.16 4.61
N PHE A 27 -9.56 0.48 5.82
CA PHE A 27 -9.16 -0.50 6.82
C PHE A 27 -8.08 -1.47 6.35
N SER A 28 -7.33 -1.09 5.33
CA SER A 28 -6.21 -1.91 4.88
C SER A 28 -4.99 -1.61 5.73
N HIS A 29 -4.14 -2.61 5.94
CA HIS A 29 -2.94 -2.44 6.73
C HIS A 29 -1.74 -2.95 5.94
N ILE A 30 -0.82 -2.06 5.66
CA ILE A 30 0.43 -2.39 4.99
C ILE A 30 1.51 -2.46 6.07
N MET A 31 2.04 -3.64 6.30
CA MET A 31 3.03 -3.82 7.35
C MET A 31 4.41 -3.34 6.90
N SER A 32 5.36 -3.33 7.83
CA SER A 32 6.63 -2.67 7.60
C SER A 32 7.46 -3.33 6.50
N ASN A 33 8.35 -2.57 5.90
CA ASN A 33 9.30 -3.01 4.89
C ASN A 33 8.66 -3.53 3.61
N CYS A 34 7.45 -3.08 3.30
CA CYS A 34 6.78 -3.49 2.07
C CYS A 34 7.13 -2.56 0.93
N VAL A 35 7.19 -3.12 -0.27
CA VAL A 35 7.36 -2.34 -1.50
C VAL A 35 6.15 -2.61 -2.38
N ILE A 36 5.35 -1.57 -2.59
CA ILE A 36 4.16 -1.64 -3.43
C ILE A 36 4.47 -0.91 -4.73
N GLY A 37 4.30 -1.59 -5.86
CA GLY A 37 4.59 -0.99 -7.14
C GLY A 37 3.59 0.07 -7.53
N GLU A 38 3.72 0.55 -8.77
CA GLU A 38 2.86 1.61 -9.28
C GLU A 38 1.50 1.07 -9.68
N CYS A 39 0.50 1.92 -9.60
CA CYS A 39 -0.85 1.64 -10.09
C CYS A 39 -1.46 0.39 -9.50
N CYS A 40 -1.11 0.07 -8.26
CA CYS A 40 -1.72 -1.04 -7.54
C CYS A 40 -3.04 -0.61 -6.94
N ASN A 41 -3.89 -1.57 -6.65
CA ASN A 41 -5.17 -1.30 -6.03
C ASN A 41 -5.33 -2.23 -4.83
N ILE A 42 -5.15 -1.68 -3.65
CA ILE A 42 -5.27 -2.43 -2.40
C ILE A 42 -6.69 -2.24 -1.89
N GLY A 43 -7.49 -3.29 -1.97
CA GLY A 43 -8.91 -3.20 -1.61
C GLY A 43 -9.14 -3.03 -0.13
N GLN A 44 -10.40 -3.22 0.28
CA GLN A 44 -10.78 -3.06 1.68
C GLN A 44 -10.30 -4.22 2.52
N ASN A 45 -9.93 -3.92 3.77
CA ASN A 45 -9.58 -4.93 4.76
C ASN A 45 -8.45 -5.86 4.30
N VAL A 46 -7.55 -5.33 3.47
CA VAL A 46 -6.42 -6.11 2.99
C VAL A 46 -5.27 -5.95 3.97
N VAL A 47 -4.62 -7.07 4.30
CA VAL A 47 -3.44 -7.05 5.14
C VAL A 47 -2.25 -7.47 4.27
N VAL A 48 -1.25 -6.60 4.18
CA VAL A 48 -0.02 -6.91 3.47
C VAL A 48 1.03 -7.22 4.51
N SER A 49 1.52 -8.46 4.50
CA SER A 49 2.49 -8.93 5.51
C SER A 49 3.80 -8.17 5.39
N PRO A 50 4.64 -8.21 6.44
CA PRO A 50 5.93 -7.52 6.38
C PRO A 50 6.80 -8.08 5.25
N ASP A 51 7.65 -7.23 4.70
CA ASP A 51 8.65 -7.60 3.70
C ASP A 51 8.05 -8.12 2.39
N VAL A 52 6.82 -7.72 2.08
CA VAL A 52 6.16 -8.14 0.84
C VAL A 52 6.48 -7.13 -0.26
N LYS A 53 6.74 -7.64 -1.46
CA LYS A 53 6.91 -6.82 -2.64
C LYS A 53 5.80 -7.10 -3.63
N LEU A 54 5.06 -6.06 -4.00
CA LEU A 54 4.02 -6.18 -5.02
C LEU A 54 4.50 -5.48 -6.28
N GLY A 55 4.30 -6.14 -7.41
CA GLY A 55 4.66 -5.55 -8.68
C GLY A 55 3.69 -4.45 -9.08
N ARG A 56 3.78 -4.03 -10.34
CA ARG A 56 2.91 -2.99 -10.85
C ARG A 56 1.55 -3.55 -11.20
N ASN A 57 0.53 -2.72 -11.09
CA ASN A 57 -0.83 -3.04 -11.54
C ASN A 57 -1.43 -4.27 -10.84
N VAL A 58 -1.13 -4.47 -9.58
CA VAL A 58 -1.66 -5.59 -8.81
C VAL A 58 -2.96 -5.22 -8.11
#